data_614945edfb20b93deb51f992580560e1
#
_entry.id   614945edfb20b93deb51f992580560e1
#
_cell.length_a   1.000
_cell.length_b   1.000
_cell.length_c   1.000
_cell.angle_alpha   90.00
_cell.angle_beta   90.00
_cell.angle_gamma   90.00
#
_symmetry.space_group_name_H-M   'P 1'
#
loop_
_entity.id
_entity.type
_entity.pdbx_description
1 polymer ?
#
loop_
_entity_poly.entity_id
_entity_poly.type
_entity_poly.pdbx_seq_one_letter_code
_entity_poly.pdbx_strand_id
1 'polypeptide(L)'
;LAALVAVQPDAALAQIKKTGASAKKEDVNRRRDDGSTPLMLAVYNGDVAEAKRLLRAGADVKITSKYGATAMGLAAETGNTEMIRVLLEVGADPDSPNPDGMTALQAVARTGNVDAAEALLRAGAAVDAKEKFGGQTALMWASARRHPEMMRLLIAKGADVNAASTDRNYQRHVTAEGRPKSLDSGGLTPLLYAARENCSACAMVLLENRADIDLPDPDGVSPLLVAIMNANWDLARQFIEAGADVNHWDIYGETPLTTAIDLRNRIDGGHASIDPLNKATGLAIVKLLLERGANPNMQFFFKPANVRGAMTTRGVTPLIRAVFNNDSEVVKLLLEKGADATIYTADRQTPIHAAIAGRAPEPQAIELIKLLQKAGTDVNVIALVNHPEEIRGGTALHYAVRKREKEVIKLLVSFGVDMNAVDQDGLTALDYTQSRGFMPFMALQTPLYKDEAALLRELGATRLMDKSPTWPVLGPPQGIWEDIWPLGESAVHEPVYKHD
;
A
#
# COMPACT_ATOMS: atom_id res chain seq x y z
N LEU A 1 2.65 -18.45 14.01
CA LEU A 1 2.70 -18.82 15.42
C LEU A 1 3.16 -20.27 15.52
N ALA A 2 4.48 -20.47 15.62
CA ALA A 2 5.09 -21.78 15.78
C ALA A 2 4.90 -22.24 17.23
N ALA A 3 4.19 -23.35 17.41
CA ALA A 3 4.21 -24.07 18.68
C ALA A 3 5.48 -24.93 18.73
N LEU A 4 6.53 -24.41 19.36
CA LEU A 4 7.69 -25.20 19.77
C LEU A 4 7.26 -26.08 20.94
N VAL A 5 7.13 -27.38 20.70
CA VAL A 5 7.10 -28.37 21.77
C VAL A 5 8.56 -28.63 22.20
N ALA A 6 8.93 -28.05 23.33
CA ALA A 6 10.20 -28.37 23.99
C ALA A 6 10.15 -29.80 24.51
N VAL A 7 10.81 -30.73 23.85
CA VAL A 7 11.09 -32.08 24.37
C VAL A 7 12.40 -32.01 25.16
N GLN A 8 12.33 -32.25 26.44
CA GLN A 8 13.50 -32.28 27.33
C GLN A 8 14.46 -33.43 26.96
N PRO A 9 15.79 -33.18 26.91
CA PRO A 9 16.76 -34.18 26.41
C PRO A 9 17.21 -35.26 27.41
N ASP A 10 16.81 -35.20 28.65
CA ASP A 10 17.54 -35.94 29.70
C ASP A 10 17.05 -37.35 30.07
N ALA A 11 15.97 -37.87 29.51
CA ALA A 11 15.49 -39.20 29.87
C ALA A 11 15.94 -40.35 28.92
N ALA A 12 16.43 -40.04 27.74
CA ALA A 12 16.77 -41.03 26.71
C ALA A 12 18.25 -41.50 26.76
N LEU A 13 19.15 -40.73 27.41
CA LEU A 13 20.58 -41.03 27.47
C LEU A 13 20.99 -42.01 28.58
N ALA A 14 20.11 -42.29 29.54
CA ALA A 14 20.43 -43.16 30.69
C ALA A 14 20.24 -44.66 30.44
N GLN A 15 19.61 -45.07 29.33
CA GLN A 15 19.31 -46.52 29.08
C GLN A 15 20.26 -47.25 28.13
N ILE A 16 21.30 -46.59 27.61
CA ILE A 16 22.21 -47.20 26.61
C ILE A 16 23.47 -47.86 27.25
N LYS A 17 23.61 -47.85 28.57
CA LYS A 17 24.75 -48.50 29.25
C LYS A 17 24.37 -49.74 30.03
N LYS A 18 23.83 -50.77 29.41
CA LYS A 18 23.89 -52.18 29.89
C LYS A 18 23.16 -53.11 28.93
N THR A 19 23.84 -53.58 27.91
CA THR A 19 23.72 -55.00 27.49
C THR A 19 24.83 -55.26 26.48
N GLY A 20 25.83 -56.00 26.87
CA GLY A 20 26.73 -56.71 25.96
C GLY A 20 25.93 -57.77 25.20
N ALA A 21 25.66 -57.49 23.96
CA ALA A 21 25.15 -58.46 23.00
C ALA A 21 25.60 -58.06 21.61
N SER A 22 26.21 -58.97 20.88
CA SER A 22 26.40 -59.03 19.43
C SER A 22 26.04 -57.73 18.67
N ALA A 23 27.00 -57.03 18.08
CA ALA A 23 26.79 -55.83 17.28
C ALA A 23 25.78 -56.12 16.17
N LYS A 24 24.49 -55.97 16.48
CA LYS A 24 23.46 -55.84 15.45
C LYS A 24 23.90 -54.66 14.58
N LYS A 25 24.10 -54.92 13.27
CA LYS A 25 24.37 -53.89 12.28
C LYS A 25 23.37 -52.77 12.54
N GLU A 26 23.90 -51.60 12.93
CA GLU A 26 23.06 -50.44 13.23
C GLU A 26 22.20 -50.13 12.00
N ASP A 27 20.87 -50.12 12.15
CA ASP A 27 19.98 -49.72 11.08
C ASP A 27 20.02 -48.22 10.97
N VAL A 28 20.95 -47.72 10.17
CA VAL A 28 21.21 -46.32 9.94
C VAL A 28 20.04 -45.58 9.29
N ASN A 29 19.06 -46.32 8.73
CA ASN A 29 17.86 -45.81 8.11
C ASN A 29 16.60 -46.03 8.98
N ARG A 30 16.77 -46.42 10.24
CA ARG A 30 15.64 -46.61 11.15
C ARG A 30 14.83 -45.33 11.28
N ARG A 31 13.54 -45.43 10.97
CA ARG A 31 12.61 -44.32 11.11
C ARG A 31 12.05 -44.22 12.51
N ARG A 32 11.96 -43.02 13.05
CA ARG A 32 11.18 -42.69 14.25
C ARG A 32 9.68 -42.62 13.93
N ASP A 33 8.85 -42.33 14.94
CA ASP A 33 7.40 -42.21 14.78
C ASP A 33 6.99 -41.03 13.86
N ASP A 34 7.80 -39.97 13.81
CA ASP A 34 7.65 -38.82 12.90
C ASP A 34 8.24 -39.09 11.51
N GLY A 35 8.82 -40.23 11.28
CA GLY A 35 9.49 -40.64 10.06
C GLY A 35 10.92 -40.10 9.90
N SER A 36 11.45 -39.37 10.89
CA SER A 36 12.84 -38.86 10.87
C SER A 36 13.83 -40.02 11.02
N THR A 37 15.02 -39.83 10.39
CA THR A 37 16.13 -40.78 10.43
C THR A 37 17.26 -40.29 11.35
N PRO A 38 18.21 -41.16 11.76
CA PRO A 38 19.42 -40.73 12.47
C PRO A 38 20.19 -39.65 11.71
N LEU A 39 20.25 -39.73 10.37
CA LEU A 39 20.89 -38.71 9.55
C LEU A 39 20.19 -37.37 9.70
N MET A 40 18.86 -37.30 9.61
CA MET A 40 18.11 -36.04 9.78
C MET A 40 18.37 -35.39 11.14
N LEU A 41 18.52 -36.22 12.19
CA LEU A 41 18.83 -35.71 13.52
C LEU A 41 20.25 -35.16 13.64
N ALA A 42 21.24 -35.88 13.06
CA ALA A 42 22.61 -35.38 13.01
C ALA A 42 22.68 -34.04 12.25
N VAL A 43 21.95 -33.95 11.14
CA VAL A 43 21.85 -32.70 10.37
C VAL A 43 21.19 -31.57 11.17
N TYR A 44 20.07 -31.85 11.80
CA TYR A 44 19.34 -30.86 12.63
C TYR A 44 20.20 -30.35 13.80
N ASN A 45 20.98 -31.24 14.42
CA ASN A 45 21.89 -30.89 15.52
C ASN A 45 23.19 -30.22 15.01
N GLY A 46 23.40 -30.13 13.70
CA GLY A 46 24.63 -29.59 13.12
C GLY A 46 25.86 -30.50 13.31
N ASP A 47 25.65 -31.77 13.66
CA ASP A 47 26.75 -32.73 13.87
C ASP A 47 27.23 -33.31 12.55
N VAL A 48 28.18 -32.59 11.94
CA VAL A 48 28.78 -32.99 10.66
C VAL A 48 29.57 -34.29 10.76
N ALA A 49 30.22 -34.56 11.92
CA ALA A 49 30.99 -35.77 12.10
C ALA A 49 30.08 -37.01 12.12
N GLU A 50 28.98 -36.94 12.86
CA GLU A 50 27.99 -38.00 12.91
C GLU A 50 27.26 -38.20 11.59
N ALA A 51 26.92 -37.08 10.88
CA ALA A 51 26.32 -37.16 9.55
C ALA A 51 27.27 -37.88 8.56
N LYS A 52 28.57 -37.53 8.54
CA LYS A 52 29.59 -38.20 7.72
C LYS A 52 29.72 -39.67 8.10
N ARG A 53 29.65 -40.04 9.40
CA ARG A 53 29.69 -41.44 9.88
C ARG A 53 28.47 -42.24 9.35
N LEU A 54 27.29 -41.68 9.49
CA LEU A 54 26.03 -42.28 9.05
C LEU A 54 26.01 -42.49 7.52
N LEU A 55 26.44 -41.49 6.77
CA LEU A 55 26.50 -41.56 5.31
C LEU A 55 27.47 -42.63 4.83
N ARG A 56 28.67 -42.75 5.45
CA ARG A 56 29.62 -43.87 5.16
C ARG A 56 29.04 -45.24 5.51
N ALA A 57 28.18 -45.29 6.51
CA ALA A 57 27.49 -46.53 6.90
C ALA A 57 26.25 -46.85 6.05
N GLY A 58 25.96 -46.04 5.01
CA GLY A 58 24.91 -46.28 4.04
C GLY A 58 23.56 -45.64 4.43
N ALA A 59 23.60 -44.53 5.16
CA ALA A 59 22.36 -43.74 5.39
C ALA A 59 21.85 -43.21 4.07
N ASP A 60 20.54 -43.39 3.81
CA ASP A 60 19.87 -42.92 2.61
C ASP A 60 19.48 -41.45 2.77
N VAL A 61 20.14 -40.60 2.00
CA VAL A 61 19.94 -39.15 1.99
C VAL A 61 18.58 -38.73 1.41
N LYS A 62 17.90 -39.63 0.67
CA LYS A 62 16.62 -39.35 -0.02
C LYS A 62 15.38 -39.59 0.84
N ILE A 63 15.56 -40.15 2.06
CA ILE A 63 14.43 -40.38 2.95
C ILE A 63 13.77 -39.06 3.34
N THR A 64 12.45 -39.05 3.29
CA THR A 64 11.60 -37.93 3.71
C THR A 64 10.83 -38.28 4.97
N SER A 65 10.73 -37.36 5.92
CA SER A 65 9.90 -37.53 7.14
C SER A 65 8.40 -37.51 6.79
N LYS A 66 7.53 -37.85 7.77
CA LYS A 66 6.07 -37.75 7.58
C LYS A 66 5.59 -36.33 7.29
N TYR A 67 6.38 -35.32 7.66
CA TYR A 67 6.08 -33.91 7.46
C TYR A 67 6.79 -33.29 6.21
N GLY A 68 7.38 -34.13 5.38
CA GLY A 68 8.09 -33.66 4.18
C GLY A 68 9.51 -33.16 4.42
N ALA A 69 10.07 -33.25 5.64
CA ALA A 69 11.44 -32.84 5.89
C ALA A 69 12.43 -33.81 5.22
N THR A 70 13.45 -33.24 4.58
CA THR A 70 14.62 -33.94 4.00
C THR A 70 15.89 -33.54 4.74
N ALA A 71 16.93 -34.35 4.69
CA ALA A 71 18.22 -33.97 5.25
C ALA A 71 18.76 -32.66 4.62
N MET A 72 18.59 -32.48 3.31
CA MET A 72 19.01 -31.26 2.62
C MET A 72 18.20 -30.03 3.08
N GLY A 73 16.88 -30.15 3.15
CA GLY A 73 16.01 -29.05 3.64
C GLY A 73 16.39 -28.60 5.06
N LEU A 74 16.63 -29.55 5.97
CA LEU A 74 17.08 -29.27 7.35
C LEU A 74 18.46 -28.58 7.40
N ALA A 75 19.43 -29.02 6.55
CA ALA A 75 20.74 -28.39 6.45
C ALA A 75 20.65 -26.95 5.94
N ALA A 76 19.74 -26.70 4.99
CA ALA A 76 19.50 -25.37 4.43
C ALA A 76 18.84 -24.43 5.45
N GLU A 77 17.90 -24.91 6.24
CA GLU A 77 17.24 -24.10 7.31
C GLU A 77 18.23 -23.68 8.40
N THR A 78 19.16 -24.56 8.77
CA THR A 78 20.22 -24.24 9.75
C THR A 78 21.33 -23.39 9.14
N GLY A 79 21.38 -23.24 7.81
CA GLY A 79 22.42 -22.51 7.10
C GLY A 79 23.82 -23.16 7.18
N ASN A 80 23.90 -24.46 7.50
CA ASN A 80 25.17 -25.15 7.67
C ASN A 80 25.78 -25.52 6.31
N THR A 81 26.64 -24.67 5.80
CA THR A 81 27.29 -24.81 4.48
C THR A 81 28.10 -26.10 4.36
N GLU A 82 28.84 -26.52 5.41
CA GLU A 82 29.59 -27.77 5.39
C GLU A 82 28.66 -28.97 5.28
N MET A 83 27.58 -28.99 6.04
CA MET A 83 26.56 -30.03 6.00
C MET A 83 25.93 -30.13 4.60
N ILE A 84 25.56 -29.01 4.00
CA ILE A 84 25.03 -28.94 2.62
C ILE A 84 26.01 -29.56 1.63
N ARG A 85 27.30 -29.19 1.71
CA ARG A 85 28.33 -29.78 0.83
C ARG A 85 28.47 -31.30 1.00
N VAL A 86 28.50 -31.78 2.24
CA VAL A 86 28.57 -33.21 2.55
C VAL A 86 27.38 -33.99 1.98
N LEU A 87 26.19 -33.43 2.07
CA LEU A 87 24.97 -34.05 1.54
C LEU A 87 24.99 -34.06 0.00
N LEU A 88 25.45 -32.98 -0.65
CA LEU A 88 25.60 -32.90 -2.10
C LEU A 88 26.64 -33.92 -2.64
N GLU A 89 27.76 -34.12 -1.95
CA GLU A 89 28.80 -35.10 -2.33
C GLU A 89 28.26 -36.55 -2.41
N VAL A 90 27.20 -36.86 -1.64
CA VAL A 90 26.57 -38.19 -1.66
C VAL A 90 25.31 -38.23 -2.53
N GLY A 91 25.03 -37.20 -3.30
CA GLY A 91 23.95 -37.17 -4.27
C GLY A 91 22.59 -36.79 -3.65
N ALA A 92 22.58 -36.01 -2.59
CA ALA A 92 21.34 -35.36 -2.15
C ALA A 92 20.81 -34.44 -3.25
N ASP A 93 19.50 -34.45 -3.43
CA ASP A 93 18.84 -33.57 -4.39
C ASP A 93 18.89 -32.13 -3.88
N PRO A 94 19.54 -31.18 -4.64
CA PRO A 94 19.65 -29.78 -4.24
C PRO A 94 18.32 -29.06 -4.20
N ASP A 95 17.29 -29.55 -4.89
CA ASP A 95 15.94 -28.98 -4.91
C ASP A 95 14.99 -29.64 -3.92
N SER A 96 15.51 -30.53 -3.05
CA SER A 96 14.70 -31.16 -1.99
C SER A 96 14.00 -30.10 -1.13
N PRO A 97 12.66 -30.15 -1.03
CA PRO A 97 11.93 -29.18 -0.24
C PRO A 97 12.08 -29.44 1.28
N ASN A 98 11.88 -28.41 2.07
CA ASN A 98 11.62 -28.49 3.49
C ASN A 98 10.12 -28.80 3.76
N PRO A 99 9.67 -28.92 5.03
CA PRO A 99 8.27 -29.14 5.38
C PRO A 99 7.30 -28.07 4.83
N ASP A 100 7.77 -26.84 4.66
CA ASP A 100 6.99 -25.72 4.15
C ASP A 100 6.98 -25.67 2.60
N GLY A 101 7.62 -26.64 1.94
CA GLY A 101 7.71 -26.70 0.48
C GLY A 101 8.73 -25.76 -0.13
N MET A 102 9.59 -25.14 0.68
CA MET A 102 10.70 -24.31 0.20
C MET A 102 11.86 -25.19 -0.23
N THR A 103 12.51 -24.86 -1.36
CA THR A 103 13.77 -25.51 -1.75
C THR A 103 14.93 -25.09 -0.84
N ALA A 104 15.99 -25.87 -0.85
CA ALA A 104 17.21 -25.55 -0.10
C ALA A 104 17.77 -24.17 -0.52
N LEU A 105 17.74 -23.85 -1.82
CA LEU A 105 18.20 -22.55 -2.34
C LEU A 105 17.37 -21.38 -1.79
N GLN A 106 16.05 -21.53 -1.70
CA GLN A 106 15.17 -20.51 -1.11
C GLN A 106 15.44 -20.31 0.39
N ALA A 107 15.65 -21.39 1.14
CA ALA A 107 15.96 -21.31 2.55
C ALA A 107 17.29 -20.58 2.82
N VAL A 108 18.35 -20.88 2.06
CA VAL A 108 19.64 -20.19 2.21
C VAL A 108 19.61 -18.76 1.66
N ALA A 109 18.78 -18.48 0.65
CA ALA A 109 18.58 -17.12 0.15
C ALA A 109 17.91 -16.22 1.21
N ARG A 110 16.96 -16.78 1.98
CA ARG A 110 16.31 -16.11 3.10
C ARG A 110 17.29 -15.73 4.21
N THR A 111 18.33 -16.53 4.43
CA THR A 111 19.36 -16.26 5.46
C THR A 111 20.54 -15.45 4.95
N GLY A 112 20.68 -15.28 3.63
CA GLY A 112 21.79 -14.58 3.00
C GLY A 112 23.10 -15.38 2.93
N ASN A 113 23.06 -16.69 3.09
CA ASN A 113 24.25 -17.54 3.07
C ASN A 113 24.71 -17.81 1.64
N VAL A 114 25.56 -16.93 1.13
CA VAL A 114 26.07 -16.94 -0.27
C VAL A 114 26.87 -18.22 -0.56
N ASP A 115 27.72 -18.68 0.37
CA ASP A 115 28.56 -19.89 0.18
C ASP A 115 27.73 -21.16 0.03
N ALA A 116 26.63 -21.27 0.80
CA ALA A 116 25.69 -22.37 0.72
C ALA A 116 24.89 -22.33 -0.60
N ALA A 117 24.42 -21.16 -0.99
CA ALA A 117 23.72 -20.97 -2.26
C ALA A 117 24.62 -21.31 -3.47
N GLU A 118 25.91 -20.90 -3.42
CA GLU A 118 26.87 -21.24 -4.47
C GLU A 118 27.07 -22.75 -4.59
N ALA A 119 27.14 -23.46 -3.46
CA ALA A 119 27.27 -24.92 -3.47
C ALA A 119 26.02 -25.59 -4.09
N LEU A 120 24.82 -25.15 -3.72
CA LEU A 120 23.56 -25.67 -4.27
C LEU A 120 23.44 -25.38 -5.78
N LEU A 121 23.77 -24.16 -6.22
CA LEU A 121 23.70 -23.76 -7.63
C LEU A 121 24.72 -24.51 -8.48
N ARG A 122 25.93 -24.79 -7.97
CA ARG A 122 26.91 -25.66 -8.65
C ARG A 122 26.42 -27.11 -8.76
N ALA A 123 25.63 -27.57 -7.83
CA ALA A 123 25.04 -28.91 -7.87
C ALA A 123 23.77 -29.00 -8.72
N GLY A 124 23.37 -27.90 -9.37
CA GLY A 124 22.26 -27.85 -10.33
C GLY A 124 20.91 -27.44 -9.71
N ALA A 125 20.90 -26.80 -8.52
CA ALA A 125 19.67 -26.25 -7.96
C ALA A 125 18.96 -25.31 -8.94
N ALA A 126 17.64 -25.45 -9.08
CA ALA A 126 16.83 -24.63 -9.96
C ALA A 126 16.70 -23.21 -9.39
N VAL A 127 17.31 -22.24 -10.06
CA VAL A 127 17.44 -20.85 -9.57
C VAL A 127 16.09 -20.17 -9.41
N ASP A 128 15.13 -20.44 -10.31
CA ASP A 128 13.78 -19.86 -10.32
C ASP A 128 12.69 -20.81 -9.81
N ALA A 129 13.09 -21.87 -9.07
CA ALA A 129 12.12 -22.72 -8.41
C ALA A 129 11.17 -21.88 -7.55
N LYS A 130 9.86 -22.13 -7.66
CA LYS A 130 8.83 -21.48 -6.87
C LYS A 130 8.39 -22.37 -5.74
N GLU A 131 8.31 -21.82 -4.51
CA GLU A 131 7.74 -22.59 -3.40
C GLU A 131 6.20 -22.72 -3.55
N LYS A 132 5.63 -23.67 -2.84
CA LYS A 132 4.25 -24.14 -3.07
C LYS A 132 3.16 -23.14 -2.65
N PHE A 133 3.41 -22.34 -1.62
CA PHE A 133 2.35 -21.53 -1.00
C PHE A 133 2.23 -20.12 -1.58
N GLY A 134 3.33 -19.45 -1.78
CA GLY A 134 3.37 -18.07 -2.29
C GLY A 134 3.96 -17.94 -3.68
N GLY A 135 4.49 -19.03 -4.25
CA GLY A 135 5.17 -19.01 -5.55
C GLY A 135 6.42 -18.14 -5.56
N GLN A 136 7.04 -17.94 -4.41
CA GLN A 136 8.20 -17.08 -4.26
C GLN A 136 9.46 -17.81 -4.73
N THR A 137 10.36 -17.08 -5.42
CA THR A 137 11.68 -17.55 -5.83
C THR A 137 12.74 -17.23 -4.77
N ALA A 138 13.94 -17.81 -4.94
CA ALA A 138 15.09 -17.49 -4.08
C ALA A 138 15.46 -15.99 -4.17
N LEU A 139 15.34 -15.36 -5.35
CA LEU A 139 15.61 -13.94 -5.54
C LEU A 139 14.61 -13.06 -4.77
N MET A 140 13.32 -13.42 -4.74
CA MET A 140 12.30 -12.72 -3.93
C MET A 140 12.61 -12.82 -2.43
N TRP A 141 13.02 -14.00 -1.94
CA TRP A 141 13.41 -14.19 -0.54
C TRP A 141 14.64 -13.35 -0.17
N ALA A 142 15.67 -13.33 -1.05
CA ALA A 142 16.86 -12.50 -0.85
C ALA A 142 16.50 -11.01 -0.81
N SER A 143 15.60 -10.56 -1.68
CA SER A 143 15.10 -9.18 -1.71
C SER A 143 14.31 -8.84 -0.44
N ALA A 144 13.35 -9.69 -0.05
CA ALA A 144 12.52 -9.51 1.14
C ALA A 144 13.33 -9.54 2.45
N ARG A 145 14.53 -10.09 2.44
CA ARG A 145 15.44 -10.14 3.60
C ARG A 145 16.64 -9.21 3.49
N ARG A 146 16.65 -8.38 2.47
CA ARG A 146 17.66 -7.32 2.27
C ARG A 146 19.08 -7.88 2.13
N HIS A 147 19.24 -8.93 1.30
CA HIS A 147 20.53 -9.60 1.02
C HIS A 147 21.04 -9.30 -0.40
N PRO A 148 21.58 -8.11 -0.70
CA PRO A 148 21.99 -7.72 -2.05
C PRO A 148 23.11 -8.61 -2.63
N GLU A 149 24.03 -9.12 -1.82
CA GLU A 149 25.09 -10.03 -2.29
C GLU A 149 24.52 -11.37 -2.78
N MET A 150 23.53 -11.91 -2.04
CA MET A 150 22.80 -13.10 -2.46
C MET A 150 22.07 -12.83 -3.78
N MET A 151 21.44 -11.67 -3.93
CA MET A 151 20.75 -11.28 -5.15
C MET A 151 21.72 -11.23 -6.35
N ARG A 152 22.91 -10.63 -6.18
CA ARG A 152 23.95 -10.63 -7.22
C ARG A 152 24.33 -12.04 -7.66
N LEU A 153 24.52 -12.95 -6.71
CA LEU A 153 24.83 -14.34 -7.03
C LEU A 153 23.69 -14.99 -7.84
N LEU A 154 22.45 -14.87 -7.36
CA LEU A 154 21.28 -15.48 -8.01
C LEU A 154 21.08 -14.94 -9.44
N ILE A 155 21.19 -13.63 -9.63
CA ILE A 155 21.09 -12.99 -10.96
C ILE A 155 22.23 -13.44 -11.87
N ALA A 156 23.46 -13.50 -11.38
CA ALA A 156 24.60 -14.02 -12.15
C ALA A 156 24.42 -15.49 -12.55
N LYS A 157 23.54 -16.23 -11.87
CA LYS A 157 23.17 -17.61 -12.20
C LYS A 157 21.89 -17.73 -13.02
N GLY A 158 21.36 -16.60 -13.51
CA GLY A 158 20.25 -16.54 -14.43
C GLY A 158 18.86 -16.41 -13.76
N ALA A 159 18.79 -15.97 -12.50
CA ALA A 159 17.51 -15.70 -11.87
C ALA A 159 16.72 -14.62 -12.63
N ASP A 160 15.43 -14.86 -12.85
CA ASP A 160 14.54 -13.89 -13.48
C ASP A 160 14.25 -12.73 -12.51
N VAL A 161 14.75 -11.55 -12.86
CA VAL A 161 14.61 -10.32 -12.07
C VAL A 161 13.18 -9.79 -12.02
N ASN A 162 12.33 -10.21 -12.97
CA ASN A 162 10.93 -9.81 -13.10
C ASN A 162 9.96 -10.94 -12.73
N ALA A 163 10.45 -12.06 -12.23
CA ALA A 163 9.58 -13.13 -11.78
C ALA A 163 8.55 -12.59 -10.77
N ALA A 164 7.28 -12.97 -10.92
CA ALA A 164 6.22 -12.62 -9.98
C ALA A 164 5.86 -13.81 -9.09
N SER A 165 5.56 -13.55 -7.83
CA SER A 165 4.98 -14.53 -6.91
C SER A 165 3.56 -14.90 -7.36
N THR A 166 2.97 -15.94 -6.76
CA THR A 166 1.61 -16.36 -7.13
C THR A 166 0.60 -15.25 -6.84
N ASP A 167 -0.18 -14.90 -7.84
CA ASP A 167 -1.37 -14.08 -7.65
C ASP A 167 -2.43 -14.89 -6.91
N ARG A 168 -2.83 -14.38 -5.76
CA ARG A 168 -3.89 -14.96 -4.93
C ARG A 168 -5.18 -14.21 -5.19
N ASN A 169 -5.78 -14.38 -6.33
CA ASN A 169 -7.02 -13.71 -6.72
C ASN A 169 -8.12 -13.84 -5.62
N TYR A 170 -7.93 -13.10 -4.53
CA TYR A 170 -8.94 -12.98 -3.49
C TYR A 170 -10.06 -12.09 -4.02
N GLN A 171 -11.28 -12.62 -4.05
CA GLN A 171 -12.45 -11.76 -4.19
C GLN A 171 -12.35 -10.67 -3.12
N ARG A 172 -12.18 -9.42 -3.57
CA ARG A 172 -12.14 -8.27 -2.69
C ARG A 172 -13.53 -8.07 -2.11
N HIS A 173 -13.79 -8.68 -0.98
CA HIS A 173 -14.91 -8.27 -0.16
C HIS A 173 -14.55 -6.91 0.43
N VAL A 174 -15.16 -5.86 -0.09
CA VAL A 174 -15.24 -4.56 0.58
C VAL A 174 -16.05 -4.81 1.84
N THR A 175 -15.37 -5.17 2.93
CA THR A 175 -16.03 -5.28 4.23
C THR A 175 -16.32 -3.87 4.71
N ALA A 176 -17.47 -3.69 5.37
CA ALA A 176 -17.90 -2.42 5.95
C ALA A 176 -16.94 -1.88 7.05
N GLU A 177 -15.92 -2.63 7.41
CA GLU A 177 -14.86 -2.20 8.30
C GLU A 177 -13.79 -1.47 7.50
N GLY A 178 -13.69 -0.17 7.74
CA GLY A 178 -12.83 0.80 7.06
C GLY A 178 -11.32 0.63 7.21
N ARG A 179 -10.86 -0.58 7.16
CA ARG A 179 -9.46 -0.90 6.91
C ARG A 179 -9.39 -1.59 5.56
N PRO A 180 -8.79 -0.96 4.54
CA PRO A 180 -8.21 -1.77 3.50
C PRO A 180 -7.13 -2.60 4.19
N LYS A 181 -7.47 -3.79 4.63
CA LYS A 181 -6.48 -4.83 4.68
C LYS A 181 -6.13 -5.00 3.21
N SER A 182 -5.03 -4.39 2.81
CA SER A 182 -4.28 -4.87 1.68
C SER A 182 -3.88 -6.29 2.05
N LEU A 183 -4.78 -7.22 1.87
CA LEU A 183 -4.42 -8.62 1.78
C LEU A 183 -3.46 -8.62 0.61
N ASP A 184 -2.22 -8.99 0.89
CA ASP A 184 -1.20 -9.19 -0.11
C ASP A 184 -1.80 -10.10 -1.19
N SER A 185 -2.22 -9.54 -2.31
CA SER A 185 -2.82 -10.26 -3.42
C SER A 185 -1.81 -11.20 -4.08
N GLY A 186 -0.56 -11.16 -3.65
CA GLY A 186 0.54 -11.85 -4.31
C GLY A 186 1.00 -11.07 -5.54
N GLY A 187 1.56 -11.79 -6.54
CA GLY A 187 2.05 -11.14 -7.76
C GLY A 187 3.26 -10.23 -7.57
N LEU A 188 3.89 -10.26 -6.39
CA LEU A 188 5.01 -9.36 -6.08
C LEU A 188 6.30 -9.79 -6.78
N THR A 189 6.96 -8.82 -7.42
CA THR A 189 8.29 -8.99 -8.02
C THR A 189 9.40 -8.77 -6.98
N PRO A 190 10.66 -9.18 -7.25
CA PRO A 190 11.79 -8.86 -6.40
C PRO A 190 11.93 -7.35 -6.12
N LEU A 191 11.60 -6.49 -7.10
CA LEU A 191 11.69 -5.03 -6.95
C LEU A 191 10.59 -4.49 -6.01
N LEU A 192 9.38 -5.03 -6.08
CA LEU A 192 8.29 -4.70 -5.14
C LEU A 192 8.66 -5.11 -3.69
N TYR A 193 9.31 -6.28 -3.52
CA TYR A 193 9.85 -6.67 -2.21
C TYR A 193 10.93 -5.68 -1.73
N ALA A 194 11.88 -5.29 -2.60
CA ALA A 194 12.90 -4.31 -2.25
C ALA A 194 12.30 -2.96 -1.85
N ALA A 195 11.26 -2.51 -2.57
CA ALA A 195 10.55 -1.26 -2.27
C ALA A 195 9.84 -1.31 -0.92
N ARG A 196 9.15 -2.43 -0.62
CA ARG A 196 8.44 -2.63 0.64
C ARG A 196 9.37 -2.66 1.84
N GLU A 197 10.51 -3.35 1.71
CA GLU A 197 11.48 -3.53 2.79
C GLU A 197 12.49 -2.37 2.90
N ASN A 198 12.31 -1.30 2.13
CA ASN A 198 13.24 -0.16 2.08
C ASN A 198 14.70 -0.58 1.83
N CYS A 199 14.91 -1.53 0.91
CA CYS A 199 16.25 -2.00 0.56
C CYS A 199 16.78 -1.29 -0.70
N SER A 200 17.36 -0.12 -0.52
CA SER A 200 17.95 0.65 -1.62
C SER A 200 19.04 -0.14 -2.38
N ALA A 201 19.92 -0.84 -1.66
CA ALA A 201 20.95 -1.67 -2.29
C ALA A 201 20.34 -2.81 -3.12
N CYS A 202 19.24 -3.43 -2.64
CA CYS A 202 18.53 -4.47 -3.39
C CYS A 202 17.90 -3.92 -4.66
N ALA A 203 17.23 -2.76 -4.56
CA ALA A 203 16.61 -2.09 -5.69
C ALA A 203 17.65 -1.74 -6.76
N MET A 204 18.79 -1.18 -6.36
CA MET A 204 19.88 -0.86 -7.30
C MET A 204 20.43 -2.10 -8.02
N VAL A 205 20.64 -3.21 -7.29
CA VAL A 205 21.08 -4.48 -7.91
C VAL A 205 20.09 -4.95 -8.97
N LEU A 206 18.79 -4.84 -8.71
CA LEU A 206 17.75 -5.24 -9.68
C LEU A 206 17.73 -4.32 -10.90
N LEU A 207 17.74 -3.00 -10.69
CA LEU A 207 17.72 -2.02 -11.79
C LEU A 207 18.98 -2.10 -12.68
N GLU A 208 20.17 -2.30 -12.09
CA GLU A 208 21.41 -2.55 -12.83
C GLU A 208 21.31 -3.79 -13.72
N ASN A 209 20.46 -4.75 -13.35
CA ASN A 209 20.22 -5.98 -14.11
C ASN A 209 18.89 -5.95 -14.88
N ARG A 210 18.39 -4.76 -15.22
CA ARG A 210 17.22 -4.52 -16.08
C ARG A 210 15.89 -5.03 -15.52
N ALA A 211 15.73 -5.04 -14.20
CA ALA A 211 14.40 -5.19 -13.65
C ALA A 211 13.50 -4.06 -14.16
N ASP A 212 12.26 -4.40 -14.52
CA ASP A 212 11.27 -3.41 -14.92
C ASP A 212 10.89 -2.56 -13.71
N ILE A 213 11.22 -1.27 -13.79
CA ILE A 213 11.02 -0.32 -12.69
C ILE A 213 9.55 -0.03 -12.42
N ASP A 214 8.69 -0.23 -13.42
CA ASP A 214 7.27 0.10 -13.37
C ASP A 214 6.37 -1.13 -13.27
N LEU A 215 6.93 -2.36 -13.24
CA LEU A 215 6.15 -3.58 -13.17
C LEU A 215 5.34 -3.66 -11.87
N PRO A 216 4.00 -3.47 -11.92
CA PRO A 216 3.16 -3.38 -10.75
C PRO A 216 2.78 -4.76 -10.19
N ASP A 217 2.19 -4.76 -9.01
CA ASP A 217 1.43 -5.89 -8.49
C ASP A 217 0.05 -6.01 -9.18
N PRO A 218 -0.75 -7.05 -8.90
CA PRO A 218 -2.10 -7.22 -9.46
C PRO A 218 -3.09 -6.09 -9.11
N ASP A 219 -2.77 -5.27 -8.13
CA ASP A 219 -3.55 -4.09 -7.72
C ASP A 219 -3.11 -2.82 -8.45
N GLY A 220 -2.16 -2.95 -9.38
CA GLY A 220 -1.61 -1.81 -10.09
C GLY A 220 -0.60 -1.00 -9.27
N VAL A 221 -0.17 -1.50 -8.11
CA VAL A 221 0.76 -0.74 -7.25
C VAL A 221 2.19 -0.93 -7.73
N SER A 222 2.78 0.11 -8.31
CA SER A 222 4.16 0.10 -8.79
C SER A 222 5.18 0.16 -7.65
N PRO A 223 6.47 -0.21 -7.90
CA PRO A 223 7.55 -0.05 -6.92
C PRO A 223 7.67 1.36 -6.36
N LEU A 224 7.47 2.40 -7.18
CA LEU A 224 7.46 3.79 -6.74
C LEU A 224 6.30 4.07 -5.77
N LEU A 225 5.09 3.59 -6.09
CA LEU A 225 3.93 3.72 -5.20
C LEU A 225 4.17 2.99 -3.87
N VAL A 226 4.71 1.75 -3.90
CA VAL A 226 5.06 1.01 -2.67
C VAL A 226 6.04 1.80 -1.80
N ALA A 227 7.10 2.38 -2.40
CA ALA A 227 8.08 3.16 -1.66
C ALA A 227 7.43 4.39 -1.00
N ILE A 228 6.57 5.12 -1.73
CA ILE A 228 5.86 6.29 -1.20
C ILE A 228 4.88 5.87 -0.10
N MET A 229 4.06 4.85 -0.30
CA MET A 229 3.06 4.37 0.68
C MET A 229 3.68 3.97 2.03
N ASN A 230 4.95 3.53 2.01
CA ASN A 230 5.70 3.18 3.20
C ASN A 230 6.59 4.33 3.74
N ALA A 231 6.47 5.54 3.20
CA ALA A 231 7.31 6.69 3.54
C ALA A 231 8.82 6.46 3.34
N ASN A 232 9.19 5.57 2.43
CA ASN A 232 10.56 5.27 2.05
C ASN A 232 11.06 6.36 1.07
N TRP A 233 11.15 7.62 1.56
CA TRP A 233 11.36 8.80 0.72
C TRP A 233 12.66 8.77 -0.06
N ASP A 234 13.75 8.29 0.53
CA ASP A 234 15.04 8.19 -0.17
C ASP A 234 14.99 7.16 -1.30
N LEU A 235 14.30 6.04 -1.09
CA LEU A 235 14.10 5.03 -2.14
C LEU A 235 13.14 5.51 -3.23
N ALA A 236 12.05 6.21 -2.84
CA ALA A 236 11.14 6.83 -3.80
C ALA A 236 11.88 7.83 -4.70
N ARG A 237 12.77 8.67 -4.12
CA ARG A 237 13.62 9.57 -4.88
C ARG A 237 14.49 8.81 -5.89
N GLN A 238 15.14 7.73 -5.46
CA GLN A 238 15.97 6.91 -6.35
C GLN A 238 15.16 6.34 -7.53
N PHE A 239 13.95 5.86 -7.30
CA PHE A 239 13.09 5.37 -8.38
C PHE A 239 12.70 6.49 -9.34
N ILE A 240 12.32 7.67 -8.84
CA ILE A 240 12.00 8.83 -9.69
C ILE A 240 13.22 9.26 -10.51
N GLU A 241 14.42 9.30 -9.91
CA GLU A 241 15.68 9.64 -10.57
C GLU A 241 16.07 8.58 -11.61
N ALA A 242 15.75 7.31 -11.38
CA ALA A 242 15.97 6.20 -12.29
C ALA A 242 14.95 6.14 -13.44
N GLY A 243 13.93 7.01 -13.45
CA GLY A 243 12.97 7.14 -14.55
C GLY A 243 11.67 6.37 -14.36
N ALA A 244 11.30 6.03 -13.13
CA ALA A 244 9.97 5.44 -12.85
C ALA A 244 8.84 6.34 -13.35
N ASP A 245 7.75 5.73 -13.83
CA ASP A 245 6.56 6.45 -14.26
C ASP A 245 5.89 7.15 -13.07
N VAL A 246 6.03 8.48 -13.04
CA VAL A 246 5.47 9.35 -12.00
C VAL A 246 3.95 9.54 -12.12
N ASN A 247 3.35 9.05 -13.21
CA ASN A 247 1.92 9.11 -13.49
C ASN A 247 1.23 7.74 -13.41
N HIS A 248 1.98 6.68 -13.09
CA HIS A 248 1.40 5.37 -12.88
C HIS A 248 0.34 5.41 -11.76
N TRP A 249 -0.75 4.69 -11.92
CA TRP A 249 -1.87 4.69 -10.97
C TRP A 249 -2.33 3.27 -10.65
N ASP A 250 -2.77 3.06 -9.43
CA ASP A 250 -3.32 1.80 -8.95
C ASP A 250 -4.80 1.63 -9.34
N ILE A 251 -5.39 0.51 -8.99
CA ILE A 251 -6.82 0.21 -9.27
C ILE A 251 -7.81 1.25 -8.71
N TYR A 252 -7.38 2.09 -7.77
CA TYR A 252 -8.20 3.18 -7.23
C TYR A 252 -7.94 4.51 -7.93
N GLY A 253 -6.96 4.56 -8.84
CA GLY A 253 -6.48 5.76 -9.51
C GLY A 253 -5.56 6.61 -8.62
N GLU A 254 -5.02 6.06 -7.53
CA GLU A 254 -4.04 6.78 -6.72
C GLU A 254 -2.69 6.83 -7.45
N THR A 255 -2.17 8.05 -7.62
CA THR A 255 -0.86 8.30 -8.26
C THR A 255 0.22 8.54 -7.21
N PRO A 256 1.52 8.44 -7.58
CA PRO A 256 2.62 8.84 -6.71
C PRO A 256 2.44 10.24 -6.11
N LEU A 257 1.94 11.20 -6.89
CA LEU A 257 1.74 12.58 -6.42
C LEU A 257 0.64 12.68 -5.34
N THR A 258 -0.54 12.09 -5.57
CA THR A 258 -1.63 12.11 -4.58
C THR A 258 -1.26 11.38 -3.30
N THR A 259 -0.63 10.21 -3.45
CA THR A 259 -0.18 9.40 -2.31
C THR A 259 0.88 10.13 -1.47
N ALA A 260 1.85 10.80 -2.12
CA ALA A 260 2.87 11.59 -1.42
C ALA A 260 2.26 12.77 -0.64
N ILE A 261 1.27 13.47 -1.22
CA ILE A 261 0.56 14.57 -0.55
C ILE A 261 -0.21 14.05 0.68
N ASP A 262 -0.94 12.94 0.54
CA ASP A 262 -1.72 12.38 1.64
C ASP A 262 -0.83 11.88 2.79
N LEU A 263 0.25 11.18 2.45
CA LEU A 263 1.13 10.61 3.46
C LEU A 263 1.92 11.69 4.20
N ARG A 264 2.44 12.70 3.49
CA ARG A 264 3.11 13.85 4.10
C ARG A 264 2.24 14.48 5.18
N ASN A 265 0.99 14.76 4.88
CA ASN A 265 0.07 15.41 5.83
C ASN A 265 -0.29 14.53 7.03
N ARG A 266 -0.28 13.21 6.87
CA ARG A 266 -0.49 12.26 7.99
C ARG A 266 0.73 12.18 8.89
N ILE A 267 1.91 12.29 8.33
CA ILE A 267 3.19 12.25 9.06
C ILE A 267 3.41 13.56 9.81
N ASP A 268 3.30 14.70 9.12
CA ASP A 268 3.46 16.03 9.72
C ASP A 268 2.40 16.29 10.82
N GLY A 269 1.23 15.64 10.71
CA GLY A 269 0.20 15.62 11.74
C GLY A 269 0.45 14.65 12.90
N GLY A 270 1.57 13.93 12.94
CA GLY A 270 1.93 13.00 14.03
C GLY A 270 1.18 11.67 14.01
N HIS A 271 0.50 11.34 12.89
CA HIS A 271 -0.30 10.12 12.76
C HIS A 271 0.44 8.93 12.12
N ALA A 272 1.67 9.12 11.70
CA ALA A 272 2.55 8.06 11.20
C ALA A 272 4.00 8.35 11.58
N SER A 273 4.79 7.29 11.78
CA SER A 273 6.23 7.42 12.02
C SER A 273 7.00 7.34 10.71
N ILE A 274 8.01 8.20 10.56
CA ILE A 274 8.98 8.14 9.46
C ILE A 274 10.17 7.31 9.92
N ASP A 275 10.76 6.55 9.00
CA ASP A 275 12.10 5.99 9.25
C ASP A 275 13.06 7.17 9.48
N PRO A 276 13.68 7.27 10.66
CA PRO A 276 14.58 8.38 10.98
C PRO A 276 15.83 8.43 10.09
N LEU A 277 16.08 7.39 9.31
CA LEU A 277 17.19 7.32 8.35
C LEU A 277 16.89 8.02 7.02
N ASN A 278 15.62 8.36 6.73
CA ASN A 278 15.29 9.13 5.53
C ASN A 278 15.91 10.52 5.59
N LYS A 279 16.60 10.90 4.51
CA LYS A 279 17.12 12.26 4.30
C LYS A 279 16.17 13.12 3.49
N ALA A 280 15.42 12.49 2.58
CA ALA A 280 14.37 13.16 1.83
C ALA A 280 13.11 13.35 2.68
N THR A 281 12.36 14.41 2.38
CA THR A 281 11.07 14.71 3.02
C THR A 281 9.94 14.47 2.03
N GLY A 282 8.71 14.27 2.52
CA GLY A 282 7.53 14.15 1.67
C GLY A 282 7.37 15.34 0.72
N LEU A 283 7.67 16.57 1.18
CA LEU A 283 7.66 17.76 0.34
C LEU A 283 8.71 17.70 -0.79
N ALA A 284 9.91 17.22 -0.50
CA ALA A 284 10.96 17.07 -1.51
C ALA A 284 10.53 16.07 -2.60
N ILE A 285 9.82 15.00 -2.22
CA ILE A 285 9.26 14.05 -3.17
C ILE A 285 8.14 14.67 -4.01
N VAL A 286 7.21 15.42 -3.40
CA VAL A 286 6.16 16.14 -4.14
C VAL A 286 6.78 17.09 -5.17
N LYS A 287 7.80 17.89 -4.78
CA LYS A 287 8.52 18.78 -5.70
C LYS A 287 9.16 18.00 -6.85
N LEU A 288 9.87 16.93 -6.54
CA LEU A 288 10.56 16.12 -7.55
C LEU A 288 9.57 15.44 -8.51
N LEU A 289 8.44 14.90 -8.03
CA LEU A 289 7.39 14.34 -8.87
C LEU A 289 6.87 15.35 -9.88
N LEU A 290 6.56 16.57 -9.43
CA LEU A 290 6.09 17.65 -10.30
C LEU A 290 7.17 18.12 -11.29
N GLU A 291 8.45 18.15 -10.89
CA GLU A 291 9.58 18.45 -11.78
C GLU A 291 9.77 17.39 -12.86
N ARG A 292 9.42 16.15 -12.56
CA ARG A 292 9.51 15.02 -13.51
C ARG A 292 8.23 14.78 -14.30
N GLY A 293 7.25 15.72 -14.24
CA GLY A 293 6.07 15.71 -15.07
C GLY A 293 4.87 14.95 -14.50
N ALA A 294 4.82 14.79 -13.17
CA ALA A 294 3.60 14.28 -12.53
C ALA A 294 2.42 15.21 -12.84
N ASN A 295 1.31 14.63 -13.30
CA ASN A 295 0.13 15.39 -13.68
C ASN A 295 -0.60 15.95 -12.44
N PRO A 296 -0.63 17.28 -12.22
CA PRO A 296 -1.27 17.87 -11.05
C PRO A 296 -2.80 17.82 -11.09
N ASN A 297 -3.37 17.40 -12.24
CA ASN A 297 -4.81 17.36 -12.49
C ASN A 297 -5.39 15.93 -12.52
N MET A 298 -4.56 14.91 -12.27
CA MET A 298 -5.04 13.54 -12.24
C MET A 298 -6.07 13.38 -11.13
N GLN A 299 -7.22 12.82 -11.49
CA GLN A 299 -8.31 12.55 -10.55
C GLN A 299 -8.32 11.07 -10.19
N PHE A 300 -8.42 10.72 -8.93
CA PHE A 300 -8.57 9.32 -8.57
C PHE A 300 -10.04 8.86 -8.62
N PHE A 301 -10.23 7.57 -8.94
CA PHE A 301 -11.54 7.05 -9.33
C PHE A 301 -12.38 6.58 -8.15
N PHE A 302 -11.77 6.00 -7.15
CA PHE A 302 -12.50 5.37 -6.07
C PHE A 302 -11.66 5.30 -4.78
N LYS A 303 -12.23 5.74 -3.67
CA LYS A 303 -11.73 5.42 -2.35
C LYS A 303 -12.81 4.64 -1.61
N PRO A 304 -12.49 3.48 -0.99
CA PRO A 304 -13.48 2.76 -0.19
C PRO A 304 -14.11 3.70 0.84
N ALA A 305 -15.42 3.63 0.99
CA ALA A 305 -16.25 4.55 1.78
C ALA A 305 -15.90 4.68 3.28
N ASN A 306 -14.89 4.00 3.78
CA ASN A 306 -14.67 3.76 5.20
C ASN A 306 -13.45 4.43 5.82
N VAL A 307 -12.84 5.40 5.16
CA VAL A 307 -11.76 6.19 5.77
C VAL A 307 -12.39 7.42 6.45
N ARG A 308 -12.73 7.30 7.74
CA ARG A 308 -13.23 8.44 8.53
C ARG A 308 -12.31 9.64 8.36
N GLY A 309 -12.88 10.79 7.97
CA GLY A 309 -12.19 12.07 7.88
C GLY A 309 -11.42 12.33 6.59
N ALA A 310 -11.56 11.50 5.55
CA ALA A 310 -11.08 11.80 4.21
C ALA A 310 -12.24 12.27 3.33
N MET A 311 -11.98 13.16 2.37
CA MET A 311 -12.92 13.36 1.27
C MET A 311 -13.09 12.02 0.56
N THR A 312 -14.29 11.44 0.66
CA THR A 312 -14.60 10.10 0.14
C THR A 312 -15.10 10.16 -1.31
N THR A 313 -15.13 11.35 -1.88
CA THR A 313 -15.70 11.61 -3.19
C THR A 313 -14.77 11.21 -4.32
N ARG A 314 -15.32 10.60 -5.35
CA ARG A 314 -14.62 10.33 -6.60
C ARG A 314 -14.15 11.63 -7.24
N GLY A 315 -13.02 11.58 -7.93
CA GLY A 315 -12.56 12.72 -8.72
C GLY A 315 -11.81 13.79 -7.94
N VAL A 316 -11.30 13.47 -6.78
CA VAL A 316 -10.43 14.39 -6.04
C VAL A 316 -9.11 14.55 -6.79
N THR A 317 -8.71 15.80 -7.05
CA THR A 317 -7.40 16.14 -7.61
C THR A 317 -6.35 16.30 -6.51
N PRO A 318 -5.03 16.24 -6.85
CA PRO A 318 -3.96 16.62 -5.93
C PRO A 318 -4.18 17.97 -5.26
N LEU A 319 -4.70 18.96 -6.01
CA LEU A 319 -5.01 20.29 -5.48
C LEU A 319 -6.11 20.24 -4.41
N ILE A 320 -7.24 19.60 -4.71
CA ILE A 320 -8.35 19.46 -3.75
C ILE A 320 -7.86 18.75 -2.48
N ARG A 321 -7.02 17.73 -2.63
CA ARG A 321 -6.45 17.00 -1.50
C ARG A 321 -5.54 17.85 -0.63
N ALA A 322 -4.63 18.61 -1.25
CA ALA A 322 -3.72 19.51 -0.54
C ALA A 322 -4.50 20.61 0.21
N VAL A 323 -5.53 21.17 -0.42
CA VAL A 323 -6.41 22.17 0.18
C VAL A 323 -7.16 21.60 1.39
N PHE A 324 -7.78 20.42 1.26
CA PHE A 324 -8.51 19.76 2.35
C PHE A 324 -7.60 19.48 3.56
N ASN A 325 -6.34 19.12 3.30
CA ASN A 325 -5.34 18.86 4.33
C ASN A 325 -4.72 20.14 4.92
N ASN A 326 -5.08 21.33 4.42
CA ASN A 326 -4.49 22.62 4.81
C ASN A 326 -2.99 22.74 4.51
N ASP A 327 -2.53 22.13 3.42
CA ASP A 327 -1.13 22.17 3.00
C ASP A 327 -0.88 23.33 2.03
N SER A 328 -0.82 24.54 2.58
CA SER A 328 -0.71 25.77 1.77
C SER A 328 0.58 25.83 0.94
N GLU A 329 1.64 25.16 1.34
CA GLU A 329 2.90 25.08 0.58
C GLU A 329 2.71 24.23 -0.68
N VAL A 330 2.09 23.07 -0.55
CA VAL A 330 1.80 22.18 -1.69
C VAL A 330 0.72 22.80 -2.59
N VAL A 331 -0.29 23.48 -2.03
CA VAL A 331 -1.30 24.19 -2.83
C VAL A 331 -0.66 25.23 -3.76
N LYS A 332 0.23 26.07 -3.24
CA LYS A 332 0.95 27.06 -4.06
C LYS A 332 1.79 26.38 -5.14
N LEU A 333 2.53 25.36 -4.77
CA LEU A 333 3.36 24.60 -5.69
C LEU A 333 2.54 23.94 -6.82
N LEU A 334 1.41 23.34 -6.50
CA LEU A 334 0.51 22.72 -7.49
C LEU A 334 -0.02 23.75 -8.48
N LEU A 335 -0.49 24.92 -7.98
CA LEU A 335 -0.96 26.00 -8.83
C LEU A 335 0.16 26.55 -9.74
N GLU A 336 1.37 26.72 -9.23
CA GLU A 336 2.55 27.11 -10.00
C GLU A 336 2.91 26.08 -11.09
N LYS A 337 2.62 24.79 -10.86
CA LYS A 337 2.88 23.69 -11.77
C LYS A 337 1.67 23.33 -12.66
N GLY A 338 0.65 24.20 -12.73
CA GLY A 338 -0.46 24.07 -13.67
C GLY A 338 -1.64 23.24 -13.15
N ALA A 339 -1.81 23.15 -11.83
CA ALA A 339 -3.05 22.59 -11.28
C ALA A 339 -4.22 23.49 -11.64
N ASP A 340 -5.25 22.91 -12.22
CA ASP A 340 -6.49 23.59 -12.61
C ASP A 340 -7.44 23.66 -11.41
N ALA A 341 -7.62 24.86 -10.88
CA ALA A 341 -8.49 25.11 -9.74
C ALA A 341 -9.98 25.11 -10.09
N THR A 342 -10.35 24.94 -11.36
CA THR A 342 -11.75 24.83 -11.81
C THR A 342 -12.26 23.41 -11.77
N ILE A 343 -11.39 22.40 -11.67
CA ILE A 343 -11.76 20.99 -11.59
C ILE A 343 -12.43 20.73 -10.23
N TYR A 344 -13.56 20.05 -10.28
CA TYR A 344 -14.34 19.63 -9.11
C TYR A 344 -14.46 18.10 -9.04
N THR A 345 -14.84 17.60 -7.89
CA THR A 345 -15.09 16.17 -7.65
C THR A 345 -16.37 15.69 -8.35
N ALA A 346 -16.60 14.37 -8.38
CA ALA A 346 -17.85 13.78 -8.88
C ALA A 346 -19.11 14.37 -8.19
N ASP A 347 -18.98 14.75 -6.93
CA ASP A 347 -20.05 15.43 -6.18
C ASP A 347 -20.02 16.95 -6.36
N ARG A 348 -19.33 17.43 -7.39
CA ARG A 348 -19.18 18.85 -7.72
C ARG A 348 -18.56 19.70 -6.60
N GLN A 349 -17.82 19.10 -5.67
CA GLN A 349 -17.09 19.87 -4.69
C GLN A 349 -15.86 20.51 -5.32
N THR A 350 -15.80 21.85 -5.28
CA THR A 350 -14.66 22.62 -5.77
C THR A 350 -13.54 22.67 -4.72
N PRO A 351 -12.32 23.12 -5.09
CA PRO A 351 -11.28 23.40 -4.10
C PRO A 351 -11.72 24.34 -2.99
N ILE A 352 -12.63 25.33 -3.26
CA ILE A 352 -13.15 26.23 -2.20
C ILE A 352 -14.03 25.48 -1.21
N HIS A 353 -14.89 24.56 -1.67
CA HIS A 353 -15.64 23.69 -0.76
C HIS A 353 -14.69 22.88 0.14
N ALA A 354 -13.62 22.36 -0.44
CA ALA A 354 -12.59 21.62 0.30
C ALA A 354 -11.84 22.50 1.32
N ALA A 355 -11.59 23.77 1.02
CA ALA A 355 -10.96 24.72 1.94
C ALA A 355 -11.84 24.96 3.18
N ILE A 356 -13.14 25.11 2.96
CA ILE A 356 -14.10 25.32 4.05
C ILE A 356 -14.35 24.01 4.83
N ALA A 357 -14.64 22.91 4.13
CA ALA A 357 -14.91 21.61 4.77
C ALA A 357 -13.69 21.00 5.47
N GLY A 358 -12.51 21.39 5.06
CA GLY A 358 -11.23 20.81 5.48
C GLY A 358 -10.81 21.13 6.91
N ARG A 359 -9.53 20.90 7.17
CA ARG A 359 -8.93 21.00 8.51
C ARG A 359 -8.37 22.38 8.83
N ALA A 360 -8.40 23.30 7.89
CA ALA A 360 -7.89 24.64 8.09
C ALA A 360 -8.73 25.40 9.13
N PRO A 361 -8.10 26.06 10.14
CA PRO A 361 -8.79 27.09 10.91
C PRO A 361 -9.14 28.29 10.02
N GLU A 362 -10.18 29.05 10.40
CA GLU A 362 -10.77 30.11 9.58
C GLU A 362 -9.75 31.08 8.93
N PRO A 363 -8.71 31.59 9.64
CA PRO A 363 -7.74 32.49 9.01
C PRO A 363 -6.96 31.86 7.85
N GLN A 364 -6.61 30.57 7.97
CA GLN A 364 -5.90 29.83 6.94
C GLN A 364 -6.84 29.44 5.79
N ALA A 365 -8.09 29.06 6.10
CA ALA A 365 -9.11 28.85 5.07
C ALA A 365 -9.32 30.09 4.22
N ILE A 366 -9.36 31.29 4.83
CA ILE A 366 -9.45 32.58 4.12
C ILE A 366 -8.31 32.75 3.12
N GLU A 367 -7.07 32.49 3.52
CA GLU A 367 -5.92 32.62 2.62
C GLU A 367 -5.98 31.60 1.45
N LEU A 368 -6.38 30.37 1.73
CA LEU A 368 -6.57 29.35 0.70
C LEU A 368 -7.70 29.75 -0.27
N ILE A 369 -8.84 30.23 0.24
CA ILE A 369 -9.99 30.64 -0.57
C ILE A 369 -9.61 31.82 -1.50
N LYS A 370 -8.88 32.81 -1.00
CA LYS A 370 -8.37 33.93 -1.83
C LYS A 370 -7.47 33.43 -2.96
N LEU A 371 -6.56 32.50 -2.65
CA LEU A 371 -5.64 31.92 -3.61
C LEU A 371 -6.39 31.14 -4.70
N LEU A 372 -7.36 30.32 -4.30
CA LEU A 372 -8.16 29.50 -5.21
C LEU A 372 -9.09 30.34 -6.09
N GLN A 373 -9.73 31.38 -5.52
CA GLN A 373 -10.55 32.29 -6.29
C GLN A 373 -9.71 33.02 -7.35
N LYS A 374 -8.50 33.48 -6.99
CA LYS A 374 -7.56 34.07 -7.95
C LYS A 374 -7.15 33.09 -9.06
N ALA A 375 -7.10 31.80 -8.74
CA ALA A 375 -6.82 30.72 -9.68
C ALA A 375 -8.03 30.29 -10.52
N GLY A 376 -9.20 30.94 -10.35
CA GLY A 376 -10.38 30.73 -11.19
C GLY A 376 -11.46 29.80 -10.62
N THR A 377 -11.37 29.36 -9.35
CA THR A 377 -12.44 28.55 -8.76
C THR A 377 -13.73 29.34 -8.66
N ASP A 378 -14.82 28.80 -9.20
CA ASP A 378 -16.15 29.40 -9.12
C ASP A 378 -16.78 29.17 -7.73
N VAL A 379 -17.17 30.28 -7.08
CA VAL A 379 -17.80 30.27 -5.75
C VAL A 379 -19.26 29.87 -5.78
N ASN A 380 -19.88 29.84 -6.96
CA ASN A 380 -21.30 29.57 -7.17
C ASN A 380 -21.61 28.12 -7.54
N VAL A 381 -20.60 27.28 -7.67
CA VAL A 381 -20.83 25.84 -7.90
C VAL A 381 -21.63 25.24 -6.76
N ILE A 382 -22.71 24.55 -7.11
CA ILE A 382 -23.53 23.81 -6.17
C ILE A 382 -22.97 22.38 -6.08
N ALA A 383 -22.41 22.05 -4.92
CA ALA A 383 -21.99 20.69 -4.63
C ALA A 383 -23.21 19.77 -4.46
N LEU A 384 -23.06 18.50 -4.76
CA LEU A 384 -24.08 17.47 -4.61
C LEU A 384 -23.82 16.67 -3.32
N VAL A 385 -24.84 16.01 -2.78
CA VAL A 385 -24.71 15.12 -1.61
C VAL A 385 -24.66 13.67 -2.07
N ASN A 386 -23.70 12.93 -1.58
CA ASN A 386 -23.68 11.47 -1.72
C ASN A 386 -23.80 10.70 -0.39
N HIS A 387 -23.87 11.40 0.76
CA HIS A 387 -23.93 10.73 2.05
C HIS A 387 -25.01 11.37 2.97
N PRO A 388 -25.92 10.57 3.56
CA PRO A 388 -27.03 11.09 4.36
C PRO A 388 -26.61 11.77 5.67
N GLU A 389 -25.39 11.60 6.12
CA GLU A 389 -24.84 12.17 7.37
C GLU A 389 -24.01 13.44 7.15
N GLU A 390 -23.69 13.80 5.91
CA GLU A 390 -22.89 14.97 5.57
C GLU A 390 -23.74 16.11 4.99
N ILE A 391 -23.13 17.26 4.77
CA ILE A 391 -23.76 18.48 4.24
C ILE A 391 -24.59 18.15 2.98
N ARG A 392 -25.86 18.54 2.96
CA ARG A 392 -26.81 18.28 1.86
C ARG A 392 -26.54 19.11 0.61
N GLY A 393 -25.31 19.12 0.14
CA GLY A 393 -24.92 19.89 -1.03
C GLY A 393 -24.94 21.41 -0.77
N GLY A 394 -25.01 22.18 -1.84
CA GLY A 394 -25.06 23.63 -1.76
C GLY A 394 -23.76 24.30 -2.17
N THR A 395 -23.77 25.65 -2.21
CA THR A 395 -22.60 26.46 -2.54
C THR A 395 -21.61 26.54 -1.38
N ALA A 396 -20.43 27.06 -1.65
CA ALA A 396 -19.44 27.38 -0.63
C ALA A 396 -20.02 28.19 0.56
N LEU A 397 -21.04 29.04 0.30
CA LEU A 397 -21.71 29.83 1.34
C LEU A 397 -22.49 28.95 2.33
N HIS A 398 -23.17 27.92 1.87
CA HIS A 398 -23.87 26.94 2.74
C HIS A 398 -22.90 26.25 3.69
N TYR A 399 -21.72 25.88 3.19
CA TYR A 399 -20.66 25.27 3.99
C TYR A 399 -20.10 26.23 5.05
N ALA A 400 -19.84 27.51 4.67
CA ALA A 400 -19.32 28.52 5.59
C ALA A 400 -20.34 28.85 6.73
N VAL A 401 -21.63 28.95 6.39
CA VAL A 401 -22.71 29.16 7.39
C VAL A 401 -22.77 28.00 8.36
N ARG A 402 -22.72 26.78 7.88
CA ARG A 402 -22.77 25.59 8.73
C ARG A 402 -21.57 25.49 9.66
N LYS A 403 -20.38 25.88 9.21
CA LYS A 403 -19.17 25.96 10.04
C LYS A 403 -19.14 27.20 10.94
N ARG A 404 -20.06 28.15 10.74
CA ARG A 404 -20.16 29.40 11.48
C ARG A 404 -18.96 30.33 11.30
N GLU A 405 -18.32 30.26 10.12
CA GLU A 405 -17.12 31.02 9.77
C GLU A 405 -17.53 32.38 9.18
N LYS A 406 -17.72 33.38 10.06
CA LYS A 406 -18.27 34.71 9.68
C LYS A 406 -17.39 35.47 8.71
N GLU A 407 -16.07 35.39 8.85
CA GLU A 407 -15.16 36.08 7.97
C GLU A 407 -15.09 35.40 6.59
N VAL A 408 -15.23 34.09 6.54
CA VAL A 408 -15.37 33.34 5.27
C VAL A 408 -16.69 33.74 4.57
N ILE A 409 -17.81 33.87 5.31
CA ILE A 409 -19.08 34.33 4.74
C ILE A 409 -18.90 35.69 4.07
N LYS A 410 -18.32 36.69 4.76
CA LYS A 410 -18.05 38.03 4.21
C LYS A 410 -17.16 37.96 2.98
N LEU A 411 -16.14 37.12 3.02
CA LEU A 411 -15.21 36.94 1.91
C LEU A 411 -15.92 36.37 0.66
N LEU A 412 -16.74 35.32 0.82
CA LEU A 412 -17.48 34.72 -0.29
C LEU A 412 -18.47 35.72 -0.91
N VAL A 413 -19.14 36.52 -0.09
CA VAL A 413 -20.03 37.60 -0.57
C VAL A 413 -19.23 38.64 -1.36
N SER A 414 -18.03 39.02 -0.91
CA SER A 414 -17.16 39.93 -1.64
C SER A 414 -16.71 39.40 -3.01
N PHE A 415 -16.73 38.07 -3.19
CA PHE A 415 -16.43 37.41 -4.47
C PHE A 415 -17.68 37.23 -5.36
N GLY A 416 -18.85 37.69 -4.91
CA GLY A 416 -20.08 37.64 -5.69
C GLY A 416 -20.80 36.30 -5.63
N VAL A 417 -20.72 35.59 -4.49
CA VAL A 417 -21.53 34.39 -4.31
C VAL A 417 -23.02 34.74 -4.34
N ASP A 418 -23.82 33.94 -5.01
CA ASP A 418 -25.26 34.07 -4.98
C ASP A 418 -25.79 33.67 -3.57
N MET A 419 -26.17 34.70 -2.81
CA MET A 419 -26.68 34.51 -1.43
C MET A 419 -28.04 33.83 -1.37
N ASN A 420 -28.76 33.77 -2.47
CA ASN A 420 -30.08 33.14 -2.58
C ASN A 420 -30.02 31.80 -3.36
N ALA A 421 -28.85 31.33 -3.71
CA ALA A 421 -28.67 30.00 -4.28
C ALA A 421 -29.25 28.96 -3.32
N VAL A 422 -29.93 27.94 -3.88
CA VAL A 422 -30.51 26.85 -3.12
C VAL A 422 -29.71 25.58 -3.24
N ASP A 423 -29.67 24.82 -2.18
CA ASP A 423 -29.12 23.47 -2.18
C ASP A 423 -30.08 22.46 -2.86
N GLN A 424 -29.78 21.18 -2.75
CA GLN A 424 -30.60 20.10 -3.31
C GLN A 424 -31.99 19.97 -2.64
N ASP A 425 -32.15 20.45 -1.41
CA ASP A 425 -33.44 20.48 -0.66
C ASP A 425 -34.19 21.81 -0.85
N GLY A 426 -33.68 22.70 -1.71
CA GLY A 426 -34.29 24.01 -1.97
C GLY A 426 -34.07 25.02 -0.83
N LEU A 427 -33.09 24.77 0.05
CA LEU A 427 -32.73 25.65 1.14
C LEU A 427 -31.64 26.62 0.75
N THR A 428 -31.80 27.90 1.16
CA THR A 428 -30.74 28.90 1.06
C THR A 428 -29.77 28.80 2.24
N ALA A 429 -28.62 29.45 2.13
CA ALA A 429 -27.69 29.57 3.24
C ALA A 429 -28.33 30.23 4.48
N LEU A 430 -29.27 31.16 4.28
CA LEU A 430 -30.04 31.79 5.38
C LEU A 430 -30.97 30.78 6.07
N ASP A 431 -31.58 29.84 5.32
CA ASP A 431 -32.42 28.79 5.89
C ASP A 431 -31.65 27.85 6.81
N TYR A 432 -30.40 27.57 6.50
CA TYR A 432 -29.51 26.79 7.36
C TYR A 432 -29.30 27.37 8.76
N THR A 433 -29.39 28.70 8.91
CA THR A 433 -29.26 29.34 10.22
C THR A 433 -30.45 29.09 11.15
N GLN A 434 -31.55 28.62 10.59
CA GLN A 434 -32.81 28.37 11.31
C GLN A 434 -33.15 26.89 11.43
N SER A 435 -32.46 26.02 10.71
CA SER A 435 -32.66 24.59 10.79
C SER A 435 -32.12 24.05 12.11
N ARG A 436 -32.99 23.48 12.90
CA ARG A 436 -32.61 22.68 14.07
C ARG A 436 -32.03 21.36 13.52
N GLY A 437 -30.77 21.19 13.61
CA GLY A 437 -29.95 20.02 13.24
C GLY A 437 -30.63 18.86 12.52
N PHE A 438 -29.93 18.27 11.58
CA PHE A 438 -30.38 17.22 10.67
C PHE A 438 -30.90 15.93 11.33
N MET A 439 -30.55 15.66 12.58
CA MET A 439 -31.03 14.49 13.34
C MET A 439 -32.20 14.86 14.25
N PRO A 440 -33.38 14.23 14.12
CA PRO A 440 -34.54 14.53 14.96
C PRO A 440 -34.26 14.46 16.48
N PHE A 441 -33.29 13.63 16.89
CA PHE A 441 -32.91 13.52 18.30
C PHE A 441 -31.87 14.56 18.75
N MET A 442 -31.12 15.20 17.83
CA MET A 442 -30.19 16.31 18.13
C MET A 442 -30.84 17.68 18.00
N ALA A 443 -32.04 17.76 17.46
CA ALA A 443 -32.76 19.01 17.20
C ALA A 443 -33.01 19.88 18.44
N LEU A 444 -32.94 19.30 19.63
CA LEU A 444 -33.20 19.99 20.89
C LEU A 444 -31.98 20.69 21.50
N GLN A 445 -30.76 20.46 20.97
CA GLN A 445 -29.52 20.93 21.61
C GLN A 445 -28.68 21.89 20.76
N THR A 446 -29.00 22.11 19.48
CA THR A 446 -28.22 23.02 18.64
C THR A 446 -28.77 24.46 18.77
N PRO A 447 -27.93 25.42 19.22
CA PRO A 447 -28.34 26.82 19.25
C PRO A 447 -28.57 27.32 17.81
N LEU A 448 -29.62 28.13 17.65
CA LEU A 448 -29.86 28.86 16.40
C LEU A 448 -28.63 29.72 16.07
N TYR A 449 -28.22 29.74 14.79
CA TYR A 449 -27.10 30.58 14.32
C TYR A 449 -27.55 32.04 14.16
N LYS A 450 -27.88 32.70 15.27
CA LYS A 450 -28.48 34.05 15.28
C LYS A 450 -27.57 35.11 14.67
N ASP A 451 -26.28 35.00 14.94
CA ASP A 451 -25.32 35.98 14.49
C ASP A 451 -25.04 35.82 12.98
N GLU A 452 -24.96 34.59 12.50
CA GLU A 452 -24.78 34.29 11.08
C GLU A 452 -26.04 34.68 10.30
N ALA A 453 -27.24 34.47 10.88
CA ALA A 453 -28.49 34.93 10.28
C ALA A 453 -28.60 36.45 10.21
N ALA A 454 -28.16 37.17 11.25
CA ALA A 454 -28.09 38.63 11.23
C ALA A 454 -27.14 39.15 10.17
N LEU A 455 -25.91 38.55 10.11
CA LEU A 455 -24.93 38.88 9.13
C LEU A 455 -25.40 38.65 7.68
N LEU A 456 -26.01 37.51 7.38
CA LEU A 456 -26.52 37.20 6.05
C LEU A 456 -27.61 38.17 5.60
N ARG A 457 -28.54 38.59 6.53
CA ARG A 457 -29.58 39.61 6.22
C ARG A 457 -28.97 40.97 5.99
N GLU A 458 -27.98 41.36 6.79
CA GLU A 458 -27.23 42.61 6.60
C GLU A 458 -26.56 42.63 5.22
N LEU A 459 -26.02 41.50 4.78
CA LEU A 459 -25.39 41.34 3.48
C LEU A 459 -26.41 41.20 2.32
N GLY A 460 -27.72 41.12 2.59
CA GLY A 460 -28.77 41.12 1.57
C GLY A 460 -29.39 39.76 1.25
N ALA A 461 -29.11 38.72 2.03
CA ALA A 461 -29.77 37.44 1.84
C ALA A 461 -31.28 37.49 2.15
N THR A 462 -32.09 36.85 1.30
CA THR A 462 -33.52 36.72 1.45
C THR A 462 -33.92 35.26 1.63
N ARG A 463 -35.01 35.01 2.37
CA ARG A 463 -35.53 33.67 2.57
C ARG A 463 -36.51 33.30 1.47
N LEU A 464 -36.38 32.10 0.92
CA LEU A 464 -37.23 31.62 -0.18
C LEU A 464 -38.20 30.49 0.20
N MET A 465 -38.43 30.19 1.48
CA MET A 465 -39.19 28.99 1.90
C MET A 465 -40.68 28.93 1.50
N ASP A 466 -41.20 29.84 0.66
CA ASP A 466 -42.63 29.86 0.28
C ASP A 466 -42.99 29.07 -1.00
N LYS A 467 -42.04 28.39 -1.63
CA LYS A 467 -42.32 27.55 -2.82
C LYS A 467 -41.69 26.18 -2.70
N SER A 468 -42.46 25.13 -2.94
CA SER A 468 -41.95 23.77 -3.13
C SER A 468 -40.83 23.78 -4.16
N PRO A 469 -39.68 23.17 -3.84
CA PRO A 469 -38.53 23.20 -4.72
C PRO A 469 -38.87 22.51 -6.04
N THR A 470 -38.75 23.25 -7.15
CA THR A 470 -38.61 22.59 -8.46
C THR A 470 -37.11 22.34 -8.64
N TRP A 471 -36.73 21.10 -8.49
CA TRP A 471 -35.34 20.68 -8.71
C TRP A 471 -34.91 21.04 -10.12
N PRO A 472 -33.84 21.83 -10.30
CA PRO A 472 -33.16 21.81 -11.58
C PRO A 472 -32.64 20.38 -11.77
N VAL A 473 -33.11 19.69 -12.80
CA VAL A 473 -32.50 18.44 -13.26
C VAL A 473 -31.11 18.84 -13.75
N LEU A 474 -30.16 18.81 -12.84
CA LEU A 474 -28.75 18.94 -13.21
C LEU A 474 -28.42 17.66 -13.97
N GLY A 475 -28.14 17.78 -15.25
CA GLY A 475 -27.62 16.67 -16.04
C GLY A 475 -26.37 16.06 -15.38
N PRO A 476 -26.00 14.85 -15.75
CA PRO A 476 -24.77 14.26 -15.25
C PRO A 476 -23.61 15.23 -15.42
N PRO A 477 -22.64 15.25 -14.51
CA PRO A 477 -21.50 16.15 -14.60
C PRO A 477 -20.86 16.03 -15.99
N GLN A 478 -20.91 17.11 -16.76
CA GLN A 478 -20.20 17.20 -18.02
C GLN A 478 -18.73 17.41 -17.72
N GLY A 479 -17.94 16.43 -17.90
CA GLY A 479 -16.50 16.51 -17.69
C GLY A 479 -15.84 15.19 -18.01
N ILE A 480 -14.59 15.24 -18.19
CA ILE A 480 -13.53 14.26 -18.43
C ILE A 480 -13.85 12.76 -18.10
N TRP A 481 -14.92 12.49 -17.37
CA TRP A 481 -15.36 11.17 -16.91
C TRP A 481 -15.79 10.23 -18.03
N GLU A 482 -16.43 10.75 -19.09
CA GLU A 482 -16.89 9.92 -20.21
C GLU A 482 -15.72 9.47 -21.10
N ASP A 483 -14.64 10.27 -21.16
CA ASP A 483 -13.45 9.96 -21.95
C ASP A 483 -12.43 9.09 -21.17
N ILE A 484 -12.42 9.15 -19.84
CA ILE A 484 -11.52 8.38 -18.98
C ILE A 484 -12.15 7.06 -18.50
N TRP A 485 -13.49 6.96 -18.54
CA TRP A 485 -14.23 5.80 -18.05
C TRP A 485 -15.06 5.16 -19.15
N PRO A 486 -14.46 4.41 -20.10
CA PRO A 486 -15.22 3.69 -21.13
C PRO A 486 -15.96 2.46 -20.59
N LEU A 487 -15.89 2.19 -19.28
CA LEU A 487 -16.34 0.94 -18.70
C LEU A 487 -17.53 1.21 -17.78
N GLY A 488 -18.74 0.79 -18.23
CA GLY A 488 -19.95 0.76 -17.42
C GLY A 488 -19.74 -0.02 -16.10
N GLU A 489 -20.69 0.06 -15.17
CA GLU A 489 -20.63 -0.52 -13.82
C GLU A 489 -20.19 -2.00 -13.73
N SER A 490 -20.13 -2.73 -14.86
CA SER A 490 -19.67 -4.11 -14.94
C SER A 490 -18.14 -4.28 -15.07
N ALA A 491 -17.39 -3.22 -15.31
CA ALA A 491 -15.95 -3.29 -15.60
C ALA A 491 -15.02 -3.21 -14.37
N VAL A 492 -15.58 -3.25 -13.18
CA VAL A 492 -14.82 -3.35 -11.91
C VAL A 492 -14.06 -4.69 -11.79
N HIS A 493 -14.20 -5.58 -12.77
CA HIS A 493 -13.73 -6.97 -12.66
C HIS A 493 -12.59 -7.37 -13.61
N GLU A 494 -12.15 -6.51 -14.54
CA GLU A 494 -10.98 -6.85 -15.35
C GLU A 494 -9.97 -5.71 -15.42
N PRO A 495 -8.74 -5.91 -14.95
CA PRO A 495 -7.66 -4.99 -15.21
C PRO A 495 -7.33 -5.07 -16.71
N VAL A 496 -7.64 -4.01 -17.45
CA VAL A 496 -7.23 -3.90 -18.84
C VAL A 496 -5.77 -3.47 -18.92
N TYR A 497 -4.87 -4.38 -18.60
CA TYR A 497 -3.49 -4.28 -19.05
C TYR A 497 -3.40 -5.01 -20.40
N LYS A 498 -3.59 -4.30 -21.48
CA LYS A 498 -3.08 -4.73 -22.79
C LYS A 498 -1.67 -4.14 -22.93
N HIS A 499 -0.69 -4.99 -22.72
CA HIS A 499 0.62 -4.78 -23.29
C HIS A 499 0.52 -5.18 -24.79
N ASP A 500 0.54 -4.19 -25.67
CA ASP A 500 0.99 -4.38 -27.06
C ASP A 500 2.50 -4.20 -27.12
#